data_59abfdabc85ad5d7897e82851121b72c
#
_entry.id   59abfdabc85ad5d7897e82851121b72c
#
_cell.length_a   1.000
_cell.length_b   1.000
_cell.length_c   1.000
_cell.angle_alpha   90.00
_cell.angle_beta   90.00
_cell.angle_gamma   90.00
#
_symmetry.space_group_name_H-M   'P 1'
#
loop_
_entity.id
_entity.type
_entity.pdbx_description
1 polymer ?
#
loop_
_entity_poly.entity_id
_entity_poly.type
_entity_poly.pdbx_seq_one_letter_code
_entity_poly.pdbx_strand_id
1 'polypeptide(L)'
;MKHTVALKQNHEFRRLYSKGRSAVSPYFVLYCRPNRRSYSRLGITTGVKLGNAVKRNRARRRIRELYRGEEQALLPGYDIVVVARTRVIY
;
A
#
# COMPACT_ATOMS: atom_id res chain seq x y z
N MET A 1 2.63 1.95 13.07
CA MET A 1 2.78 0.61 12.48
C MET A 1 3.94 -0.09 13.16
N LYS A 2 3.67 -1.21 13.81
CA LYS A 2 4.68 -1.87 14.67
C LYS A 2 5.66 -2.77 13.92
N HIS A 3 5.22 -3.40 12.84
CA HIS A 3 6.01 -4.41 12.12
C HIS A 3 6.20 -4.04 10.65
N THR A 4 6.04 -2.76 10.32
CA THR A 4 6.04 -2.32 8.93
C THR A 4 6.87 -1.07 8.76
N VAL A 5 7.70 -1.06 7.74
CA VAL A 5 8.47 0.11 7.34
C VAL A 5 8.03 0.56 5.95
N ALA A 6 8.38 1.78 5.56
CA ALA A 6 7.98 2.32 4.28
C ALA A 6 8.76 1.69 3.13
N LEU A 7 8.05 1.36 2.06
CA LEU A 7 8.64 0.91 0.79
C LEU A 7 8.73 2.13 -0.12
N LYS A 8 9.94 2.49 -0.56
CA LYS A 8 10.16 3.78 -1.24
C LYS A 8 10.77 3.69 -2.63
N GLN A 9 11.37 2.55 -3.01
CA GLN A 9 12.14 2.47 -4.24
C GLN A 9 11.31 1.99 -5.42
N ASN A 10 11.45 2.66 -6.56
CA ASN A 10 10.66 2.37 -7.75
C ASN A 10 10.84 0.96 -8.28
N HIS A 11 12.05 0.40 -8.23
CA HIS A 11 12.27 -0.96 -8.71
C HIS A 11 11.53 -2.00 -7.88
N GLU A 12 11.33 -1.72 -6.59
CA GLU A 12 10.58 -2.61 -5.72
C GLU A 12 9.08 -2.56 -6.02
N PHE A 13 8.54 -1.38 -6.34
CA PHE A 13 7.16 -1.24 -6.80
C PHE A 13 6.94 -2.02 -8.10
N ARG A 14 7.84 -1.88 -9.06
CA ARG A 14 7.74 -2.59 -10.34
C ARG A 14 7.77 -4.09 -10.17
N ARG A 15 8.59 -4.60 -9.27
CA ARG A 15 8.67 -6.02 -8.97
C ARG A 15 7.33 -6.53 -8.43
N LEU A 16 6.70 -5.78 -7.55
CA LEU A 16 5.41 -6.15 -7.00
C LEU A 16 4.32 -6.13 -8.07
N TYR A 17 4.31 -5.16 -8.96
CA TYR A 17 3.33 -5.10 -10.04
C TYR A 17 3.45 -6.30 -11.00
N SER A 18 4.67 -6.77 -11.26
CA SER A 18 4.88 -7.86 -12.21
C SER A 18 4.84 -9.24 -11.59
N LYS A 19 5.27 -9.39 -10.33
CA LYS A 19 5.44 -10.71 -9.69
C LYS A 19 4.60 -10.92 -8.44
N GLY A 20 4.02 -9.86 -7.89
CA GLY A 20 3.20 -9.97 -6.70
C GLY A 20 1.81 -10.48 -7.00
N ARG A 21 1.12 -10.96 -5.95
CA ARG A 21 -0.30 -11.24 -6.04
C ARG A 21 -1.08 -9.95 -5.93
N SER A 22 -2.22 -9.87 -6.59
CA SER A 22 -3.05 -8.67 -6.56
C SER A 22 -4.46 -8.96 -6.08
N ALA A 23 -5.04 -7.96 -5.43
CA ALA A 23 -6.44 -7.97 -5.04
C ALA A 23 -7.02 -6.59 -5.37
N VAL A 24 -8.25 -6.57 -5.89
CA VAL A 24 -8.89 -5.33 -6.32
C VAL A 24 -10.09 -5.05 -5.44
N SER A 25 -10.19 -3.83 -4.95
CA SER A 25 -11.39 -3.34 -4.26
C SER A 25 -11.87 -2.05 -4.92
N PRO A 26 -13.10 -1.57 -4.61
CA PRO A 26 -13.55 -0.29 -5.14
C PRO A 26 -12.66 0.90 -4.73
N TYR A 27 -11.91 0.77 -3.64
CA TYR A 27 -11.15 1.87 -3.05
C TYR A 27 -9.67 1.83 -3.41
N PHE A 28 -9.12 0.63 -3.64
CA PHE A 28 -7.70 0.49 -3.94
C PHE A 28 -7.42 -0.83 -4.66
N VAL A 29 -6.23 -0.92 -5.24
CA VAL A 29 -5.67 -2.18 -5.74
C VAL A 29 -4.46 -2.50 -4.87
N LEU A 30 -4.38 -3.72 -4.38
CA LEU A 30 -3.31 -4.16 -3.50
C LEU A 30 -2.44 -5.19 -4.20
N TYR A 31 -1.13 -5.00 -4.09
CA TYR A 31 -0.13 -5.98 -4.57
C TYR A 31 0.69 -6.42 -3.37
N CYS A 32 0.93 -7.72 -3.23
CA CYS A 32 1.75 -8.22 -2.14
C CYS A 32 2.60 -9.39 -2.55
N ARG A 33 3.72 -9.57 -1.85
CA ARG A 33 4.69 -10.63 -2.10
C ARG A 33 5.48 -10.89 -0.82
N PRO A 34 5.75 -12.17 -0.47
CA PRO A 34 6.65 -12.47 0.65
C PRO A 34 8.04 -11.88 0.41
N ASN A 35 8.62 -11.26 1.44
CA ASN A 35 9.94 -10.62 1.34
C ASN A 35 11.04 -11.34 2.10
N ARG A 36 10.71 -12.43 2.81
CA ARG A 36 11.67 -13.22 3.62
C ARG A 36 12.33 -12.43 4.75
N ARG A 37 11.70 -11.34 5.18
CA ARG A 37 12.18 -10.52 6.30
C ARG A 37 11.30 -10.74 7.52
N SER A 38 11.79 -10.31 8.68
CA SER A 38 11.00 -10.39 9.91
C SER A 38 9.96 -9.27 10.02
N TYR A 39 9.97 -8.32 9.11
CA TYR A 39 9.05 -7.18 9.07
C TYR A 39 8.47 -7.00 7.68
N SER A 40 7.34 -6.31 7.60
CA SER A 40 6.72 -5.98 6.31
C SER A 40 7.16 -4.60 5.84
N ARG A 41 6.99 -4.37 4.53
CA ARG A 41 7.22 -3.05 3.93
C ARG A 41 5.96 -2.62 3.20
N LEU A 42 5.56 -1.38 3.40
CA LEU A 42 4.34 -0.82 2.83
C LEU A 42 4.65 0.40 1.96
N GLY A 43 4.21 0.35 0.71
CA GLY A 43 4.23 1.48 -0.20
C GLY A 43 2.81 1.87 -0.57
N ILE A 44 2.55 3.18 -0.63
CA ILE A 44 1.25 3.71 -1.01
C ILE A 44 1.45 4.59 -2.24
N THR A 45 0.77 4.25 -3.33
CA THR A 45 0.82 5.00 -4.57
C THR A 45 -0.46 5.80 -4.75
N THR A 46 -0.31 7.10 -5.00
CA THR A 46 -1.43 7.98 -5.30
C THR A 46 -1.14 8.67 -6.63
N GLY A 47 -1.94 8.37 -7.65
CA GLY A 47 -1.75 8.95 -8.97
C GLY A 47 -2.32 10.36 -9.08
N VAL A 48 -1.96 11.05 -10.17
CA VAL A 48 -2.47 12.40 -10.45
C VAL A 48 -3.99 12.44 -10.61
N LYS A 49 -4.61 11.33 -10.94
CA LYS A 49 -6.07 11.23 -11.06
C LYS A 49 -6.80 11.47 -9.74
N LEU A 50 -6.11 11.32 -8.60
CA LEU A 50 -6.70 11.61 -7.29
C LEU A 50 -6.82 13.11 -7.02
N GLY A 51 -6.16 13.95 -7.81
CA GLY A 51 -6.22 15.39 -7.68
C GLY A 51 -4.94 15.99 -7.14
N ASN A 52 -5.07 17.10 -6.40
CA ASN A 52 -3.91 17.85 -5.90
C ASN A 52 -3.26 17.16 -4.68
N ALA A 53 -2.20 17.79 -4.16
CA ALA A 53 -1.44 17.25 -3.04
C ALA A 53 -2.29 17.02 -1.79
N VAL A 54 -3.26 17.89 -1.53
CA VAL A 54 -4.15 17.75 -0.36
C VAL A 54 -4.98 16.48 -0.46
N LYS A 55 -5.56 16.22 -1.62
CA LYS A 55 -6.37 15.02 -1.85
C LYS A 55 -5.51 13.76 -1.80
N ARG A 56 -4.31 13.80 -2.37
CA ARG A 56 -3.39 12.66 -2.34
C ARG A 56 -2.91 12.37 -0.92
N ASN A 57 -2.63 13.37 -0.13
CA ASN A 57 -2.24 13.19 1.27
C ASN A 57 -3.38 12.61 2.11
N ARG A 58 -4.61 13.04 1.83
CA ARG A 58 -5.79 12.49 2.49
C ARG A 58 -5.96 11.01 2.17
N ALA A 59 -5.76 10.63 0.91
CA ALA A 59 -5.82 9.23 0.50
C ALA A 59 -4.76 8.39 1.20
N ARG A 60 -3.53 8.87 1.27
CA ARG A 60 -2.45 8.17 1.98
C ARG A 60 -2.76 7.98 3.46
N ARG A 61 -3.27 9.02 4.11
CA ARG A 61 -3.64 8.95 5.53
C ARG A 61 -4.71 7.90 5.75
N ARG A 62 -5.74 7.89 4.90
CA ARG A 62 -6.85 6.95 5.03
C ARG A 62 -6.38 5.50 4.85
N ILE A 63 -5.53 5.26 3.87
CA ILE A 63 -4.96 3.93 3.64
C ILE A 63 -4.10 3.50 4.83
N ARG A 64 -3.28 4.40 5.37
CA ARG A 64 -2.47 4.09 6.55
C ARG A 64 -3.30 3.74 7.77
N GLU A 65 -4.40 4.45 7.97
CA GLU A 65 -5.31 4.16 9.08
C GLU A 65 -5.96 2.80 8.94
N LEU A 66 -6.41 2.46 7.73
CA LEU A 66 -6.97 1.15 7.46
C LEU A 66 -5.94 0.04 7.66
N TYR A 67 -4.74 0.25 7.15
CA TYR A 67 -3.66 -0.71 7.31
C TYR A 67 -3.29 -0.91 8.78
N ARG A 68 -3.19 0.18 9.53
CA ARG A 68 -2.84 0.12 10.96
C ARG A 68 -3.85 -0.71 11.74
N GLY A 69 -5.13 -0.57 11.41
CA GLY A 69 -6.20 -1.35 12.05
C GLY A 69 -6.11 -2.84 11.77
N GLU A 70 -5.56 -3.22 10.61
CA GLU A 70 -5.46 -4.61 10.19
C GLU A 70 -4.08 -5.23 10.40
N GLU A 71 -3.07 -4.44 10.78
CA GLU A 71 -1.68 -4.89 10.84
C GLU A 71 -1.48 -6.10 11.75
N GLN A 72 -2.17 -6.13 12.88
CA GLN A 72 -2.03 -7.24 13.82
C GLN A 72 -2.59 -8.55 13.29
N ALA A 73 -3.57 -8.48 12.41
CA ALA A 73 -4.14 -9.67 11.77
C ALA A 73 -3.29 -10.16 10.60
N LEU A 74 -2.35 -9.34 10.11
CA LEU A 74 -1.49 -9.68 8.99
C LEU A 74 -0.17 -10.27 9.50
N LEU A 75 0.31 -11.30 8.80
CA LEU A 75 1.62 -11.86 9.10
C LEU A 75 2.71 -10.91 8.63
N PRO A 76 3.79 -10.73 9.42
CA PRO A 76 4.94 -9.95 8.96
C PRO A 76 5.68 -10.66 7.84
N GLY A 77 6.52 -9.92 7.14
CA GLY A 77 7.36 -10.50 6.09
C GLY A 77 6.80 -10.38 4.69
N TYR A 78 5.96 -9.38 4.42
CA TYR A 78 5.42 -9.11 3.10
C TYR A 78 5.79 -7.71 2.63
N ASP A 79 6.10 -7.60 1.35
CA ASP A 79 6.11 -6.31 0.66
C ASP A 79 4.72 -6.06 0.12
N ILE A 80 4.14 -4.91 0.44
CA ILE A 80 2.78 -4.56 0.10
C ILE A 80 2.77 -3.19 -0.57
N VAL A 81 2.12 -3.09 -1.73
CA VAL A 81 1.87 -1.81 -2.39
C VAL A 81 0.37 -1.64 -2.54
N VAL A 82 -0.13 -0.51 -2.06
CA VAL A 82 -1.54 -0.13 -2.19
C VAL A 82 -1.61 1.00 -3.18
N VAL A 83 -2.32 0.78 -4.29
CA VAL A 83 -2.58 1.81 -5.30
C VAL A 83 -3.96 2.39 -5.03
N ALA A 84 -3.99 3.65 -4.60
CA ALA A 84 -5.24 4.31 -4.23
C ALA A 84 -6.09 4.59 -5.48
N ARG A 85 -7.38 4.31 -5.37
CA ARG A 85 -8.38 4.67 -6.38
C ARG A 85 -9.11 5.92 -5.95
N THR A 86 -9.77 6.60 -6.89
CA THR A 86 -10.46 7.86 -6.60
C THR A 86 -11.50 7.73 -5.48
N ARG A 87 -12.12 6.58 -5.34
CA ARG A 87 -13.13 6.34 -4.30
C ARG A 87 -12.58 6.32 -2.88
N VAL A 88 -11.26 6.23 -2.70
CA VAL A 88 -10.67 6.15 -1.36
C VAL A 88 -10.86 7.44 -0.56
N ILE A 89 -11.07 8.56 -1.24
CA ILE A 89 -11.26 9.86 -0.60
C ILE A 89 -12.72 10.28 -0.48
N TYR A 90 -13.64 9.48 -0.96
CA TYR A 90 -15.08 9.78 -0.90
C TYR A 90 -15.82 8.86 0.06
#